data_ef99f6e477e22000e9b8e9f7d22379cd
#
_entry.id   ef99f6e477e22000e9b8e9f7d22379cd
#
_cell.length_a   1.000
_cell.length_b   1.000
_cell.length_c   1.000
_cell.angle_alpha   90.00
_cell.angle_beta   90.00
_cell.angle_gamma   90.00
#
_symmetry.space_group_name_H-M   'P 1'
#
loop_
_entity.id
_entity.type
_entity.pdbx_description
1 polymer ?
#
loop_
_entity_poly.entity_id
_entity_poly.type
_entity_poly.pdbx_seq_one_letter_code
_entity_poly.pdbx_strand_id
1 'polypeptide(L)'
;MKHLLRIIIVVFLLSAAGCAADRSPRTLTKSFYKAIANGDYNKALAYTTLDENIDLELYHAIMDKVGKSIEAKGGVKKIEITEEQIAEDGASAVVITTISYADGSEDNEYCDVILKDDKWVVDVNLYSK
;
A
#
# COMPACT_ATOMS: atom_id res chain seq x y z
N MET A 1 39.73 -4.25 -13.41
CA MET A 1 39.40 -3.68 -12.10
C MET A 1 38.70 -2.37 -12.17
N LYS A 2 39.19 -1.44 -12.92
CA LYS A 2 38.51 -0.13 -13.07
C LYS A 2 37.13 -0.26 -13.68
N HIS A 3 36.94 -1.20 -14.60
CA HIS A 3 35.63 -1.41 -15.21
C HIS A 3 34.62 -1.99 -14.22
N LEU A 4 35.07 -2.85 -13.35
CA LEU A 4 34.22 -3.41 -12.32
C LEU A 4 33.70 -2.33 -11.39
N LEU A 5 34.55 -1.42 -11.01
CA LEU A 5 34.18 -0.31 -10.16
C LEU A 5 33.12 0.58 -10.81
N ARG A 6 33.28 0.83 -12.10
CA ARG A 6 32.29 1.61 -12.84
C ARG A 6 30.93 0.94 -12.90
N ILE A 7 30.94 -0.35 -13.11
CA ILE A 7 29.70 -1.12 -13.16
C ILE A 7 29.00 -1.04 -11.82
N ILE A 8 29.74 -1.17 -10.73
CA ILE A 8 29.19 -1.06 -9.39
C ILE A 8 28.53 0.30 -9.17
N ILE A 9 29.19 1.37 -9.62
CA ILE A 9 28.65 2.70 -9.48
C ILE A 9 27.33 2.87 -10.25
N VAL A 10 27.29 2.33 -11.45
CA VAL A 10 26.07 2.40 -12.27
C VAL A 10 24.92 1.66 -11.58
N VAL A 11 25.20 0.50 -11.06
CA VAL A 11 24.17 -0.28 -10.34
C VAL A 11 23.67 0.48 -9.13
N PHE A 12 24.59 1.10 -8.41
CA PHE A 12 24.22 1.89 -7.25
C PHE A 12 23.31 3.06 -7.62
N LEU A 13 23.61 3.76 -8.72
CA LEU A 13 22.80 4.86 -9.18
C LEU A 13 21.40 4.40 -9.58
N LEU A 14 21.30 3.25 -10.23
CA LEU A 14 20.02 2.67 -10.59
C LEU A 14 19.21 2.32 -9.35
N SER A 15 19.89 1.78 -8.34
CA SER A 15 19.21 1.46 -7.08
C SER A 15 18.67 2.71 -6.39
N ALA A 16 19.44 3.77 -6.39
CA ALA A 16 19.02 5.03 -5.81
C ALA A 16 17.83 5.61 -6.58
N ALA A 17 17.90 5.58 -7.90
CA ALA A 17 16.80 6.03 -8.74
C ALA A 17 15.55 5.16 -8.51
N GLY A 18 15.72 3.85 -8.41
CA GLY A 18 14.65 2.94 -8.11
C GLY A 18 14.00 3.24 -6.77
N CYS A 19 14.80 3.51 -5.74
CA CYS A 19 14.31 3.91 -4.44
C CYS A 19 13.49 5.19 -4.50
N ALA A 20 14.00 6.20 -5.20
CA ALA A 20 13.32 7.48 -5.30
C ALA A 20 12.00 7.37 -6.05
N ALA A 21 11.95 6.47 -7.04
CA ALA A 21 10.76 6.23 -7.85
C ALA A 21 9.95 5.04 -7.35
N ASP A 22 10.41 4.39 -6.27
CA ASP A 22 9.83 3.14 -5.85
C ASP A 22 8.48 3.31 -5.21
N ARG A 23 7.48 3.09 -6.02
CA ARG A 23 6.10 3.02 -5.57
C ARG A 23 5.48 1.80 -6.24
N SER A 24 6.19 0.67 -6.06
CA SER A 24 5.71 -0.62 -6.57
C SER A 24 4.42 -1.01 -5.86
N PRO A 25 3.64 -1.92 -6.43
CA PRO A 25 2.42 -2.38 -5.76
C PRO A 25 2.64 -2.86 -4.34
N ARG A 26 3.72 -3.59 -4.08
CA ARG A 26 4.03 -4.07 -2.73
C ARG A 26 4.31 -2.94 -1.76
N THR A 27 5.18 -2.03 -2.15
CA THR A 27 5.58 -0.90 -1.31
C THR A 27 4.40 0.01 -1.03
N LEU A 28 3.61 0.30 -2.06
CA LEU A 28 2.41 1.11 -1.94
C LEU A 28 1.42 0.48 -0.96
N THR A 29 1.14 -0.80 -1.13
CA THR A 29 0.17 -1.53 -0.29
C THR A 29 0.61 -1.52 1.16
N LYS A 30 1.88 -1.79 1.42
CA LYS A 30 2.41 -1.79 2.78
C LYS A 30 2.30 -0.40 3.41
N SER A 31 2.64 0.64 2.66
CA SER A 31 2.53 2.02 3.14
C SER A 31 1.09 2.40 3.44
N PHE A 32 0.17 1.96 2.59
CA PHE A 32 -1.26 2.21 2.75
C PHE A 32 -1.77 1.59 4.06
N TYR A 33 -1.49 0.31 4.29
CA TYR A 33 -1.94 -0.35 5.52
C TYR A 33 -1.24 0.20 6.77
N LYS A 34 0.02 0.59 6.65
CA LYS A 34 0.72 1.21 7.78
C LYS A 34 0.08 2.54 8.17
N ALA A 35 -0.31 3.34 7.19
CA ALA A 35 -0.98 4.60 7.45
C ALA A 35 -2.31 4.37 8.18
N ILE A 36 -3.08 3.38 7.74
CA ILE A 36 -4.33 3.02 8.41
C ILE A 36 -4.08 2.54 9.83
N ALA A 37 -3.08 1.69 10.02
CA ALA A 37 -2.73 1.15 11.33
C ALA A 37 -2.31 2.23 12.30
N ASN A 38 -1.71 3.29 11.81
CA ASN A 38 -1.26 4.42 12.62
C ASN A 38 -2.33 5.48 12.82
N GLY A 39 -3.52 5.30 12.24
CA GLY A 39 -4.58 6.28 12.33
C GLY A 39 -4.39 7.49 11.42
N ASP A 40 -3.44 7.40 10.50
CA ASP A 40 -3.11 8.49 9.58
C ASP A 40 -3.95 8.35 8.31
N TYR A 41 -5.24 8.61 8.44
CA TYR A 41 -6.21 8.33 7.39
C TYR A 41 -6.07 9.26 6.18
N ASN A 42 -5.64 10.49 6.41
CA ASN A 42 -5.41 11.43 5.30
C ASN A 42 -4.23 10.98 4.45
N LYS A 43 -3.21 10.43 5.07
CA LYS A 43 -2.07 9.87 4.34
C LYS A 43 -2.48 8.63 3.55
N ALA A 44 -3.29 7.78 4.16
CA ALA A 44 -3.83 6.60 3.48
C ALA A 44 -4.64 7.01 2.25
N LEU A 45 -5.47 8.04 2.39
CA LEU A 45 -6.27 8.55 1.29
C LEU A 45 -5.41 8.97 0.09
N ALA A 46 -4.26 9.55 0.34
CA ALA A 46 -3.35 10.01 -0.72
C ALA A 46 -2.79 8.88 -1.58
N TYR A 47 -2.84 7.65 -1.10
CA TYR A 47 -2.38 6.48 -1.85
C TYR A 47 -3.46 5.87 -2.74
N THR A 48 -4.69 6.39 -2.69
CA THR A 48 -5.85 5.76 -3.32
C THR A 48 -6.31 6.47 -4.58
N THR A 49 -7.26 5.85 -5.29
CA THR A 49 -7.94 6.45 -6.43
C THR A 49 -8.93 7.54 -6.01
N LEU A 50 -9.20 7.65 -4.73
CA LEU A 50 -10.13 8.64 -4.22
C LEU A 50 -9.49 10.03 -4.34
N ASP A 51 -10.28 10.99 -4.80
CA ASP A 51 -9.79 12.35 -5.01
C ASP A 51 -10.53 13.34 -4.11
N GLU A 52 -10.29 14.61 -4.34
CA GLU A 52 -10.88 15.68 -3.55
C GLU A 52 -12.40 15.79 -3.70
N ASN A 53 -12.98 15.06 -4.66
CA ASN A 53 -14.44 15.04 -4.85
C ASN A 53 -15.11 13.95 -4.02
N ILE A 54 -14.32 13.17 -3.30
CA ILE A 54 -14.88 12.12 -2.45
C ILE A 54 -15.65 12.76 -1.30
N ASP A 55 -16.66 12.05 -0.84
CA ASP A 55 -17.35 12.40 0.39
C ASP A 55 -16.42 12.10 1.58
N LEU A 56 -15.72 13.11 2.05
CA LEU A 56 -14.76 12.97 3.14
C LEU A 56 -15.43 12.54 4.44
N GLU A 57 -16.66 12.96 4.64
CA GLU A 57 -17.41 12.57 5.83
C GLU A 57 -17.66 11.06 5.83
N LEU A 58 -18.07 10.52 4.68
CA LEU A 58 -18.24 9.08 4.52
C LEU A 58 -16.92 8.34 4.69
N TYR A 59 -15.86 8.84 4.08
CA TYR A 59 -14.53 8.24 4.20
C TYR A 59 -14.09 8.17 5.66
N HIS A 60 -14.22 9.28 6.38
CA HIS A 60 -13.81 9.32 7.79
C HIS A 60 -14.67 8.41 8.66
N ALA A 61 -15.96 8.29 8.36
CA ALA A 61 -16.84 7.38 9.09
C ALA A 61 -16.41 5.92 8.89
N ILE A 62 -16.04 5.56 7.67
CA ILE A 62 -15.57 4.21 7.36
C ILE A 62 -14.24 3.94 8.06
N MET A 63 -13.31 4.89 7.99
CA MET A 63 -12.00 4.74 8.62
C MET A 63 -12.11 4.68 10.14
N ASP A 64 -13.05 5.41 10.71
CA ASP A 64 -13.30 5.35 12.15
C ASP A 64 -13.71 3.94 12.60
N LYS A 65 -14.56 3.29 11.81
CA LYS A 65 -14.96 1.90 12.09
C LYS A 65 -13.76 0.94 11.97
N VAL A 66 -12.94 1.15 10.93
CA VAL A 66 -11.73 0.36 10.74
C VAL A 66 -10.80 0.53 11.94
N GLY A 67 -10.59 1.76 12.38
CA GLY A 67 -9.75 2.06 13.53
C GLY A 67 -10.25 1.40 14.81
N LYS A 68 -11.56 1.43 15.04
CA LYS A 68 -12.15 0.79 16.21
C LYS A 68 -11.99 -0.73 16.16
N SER A 69 -12.12 -1.32 14.98
CA SER A 69 -11.90 -2.75 14.79
C SER A 69 -10.46 -3.13 15.12
N ILE A 70 -9.51 -2.35 14.65
CA ILE A 70 -8.09 -2.57 14.92
C ILE A 70 -7.82 -2.45 16.42
N GLU A 71 -8.35 -1.40 17.04
CA GLU A 71 -8.19 -1.16 18.47
C GLU A 71 -8.75 -2.30 19.30
N ALA A 72 -9.90 -2.84 18.91
CA ALA A 72 -10.54 -3.97 19.59
C ALA A 72 -9.66 -5.21 19.57
N LYS A 73 -8.76 -5.33 18.59
CA LYS A 73 -7.82 -6.45 18.46
C LYS A 73 -6.46 -6.15 19.09
N GLY A 74 -6.34 -5.02 19.76
CA GLY A 74 -5.12 -4.64 20.45
C GLY A 74 -4.11 -3.89 19.58
N GLY A 75 -4.50 -3.51 18.37
CA GLY A 75 -3.63 -2.83 17.43
C GLY A 75 -2.94 -3.77 16.47
N VAL A 76 -2.40 -3.22 15.40
CA VAL A 76 -1.67 -3.97 14.40
C VAL A 76 -0.27 -4.28 14.90
N LYS A 77 0.09 -5.56 14.87
CA LYS A 77 1.41 -6.04 15.27
C LYS A 77 2.36 -6.18 14.09
N LYS A 78 1.84 -6.67 12.95
CA LYS A 78 2.67 -6.94 11.78
C LYS A 78 1.86 -6.82 10.50
N ILE A 79 2.49 -6.28 9.47
CA ILE A 79 1.93 -6.22 8.12
C ILE A 79 2.91 -6.94 7.21
N GLU A 80 2.47 -8.03 6.59
CA GLU A 80 3.34 -8.85 5.75
C GLU A 80 2.72 -9.05 4.38
N ILE A 81 3.47 -8.67 3.34
CA ILE A 81 3.07 -8.94 1.96
C ILE A 81 3.41 -10.40 1.66
N THR A 82 2.40 -11.21 1.36
CA THR A 82 2.60 -12.62 1.10
C THR A 82 2.66 -12.96 -0.38
N GLU A 83 2.00 -12.16 -1.23
CA GLU A 83 2.00 -12.43 -2.66
C GLU A 83 1.68 -11.16 -3.43
N GLU A 84 2.24 -11.07 -4.65
CA GLU A 84 1.96 -9.98 -5.57
C GLU A 84 1.69 -10.59 -6.95
N GLN A 85 0.51 -10.31 -7.49
CA GLN A 85 0.11 -10.80 -8.80
C GLN A 85 -0.11 -9.62 -9.74
N ILE A 86 0.82 -9.41 -10.67
CA ILE A 86 0.73 -8.33 -11.65
C ILE A 86 0.04 -8.87 -12.89
N ALA A 87 -0.95 -8.13 -13.40
CA ALA A 87 -1.67 -8.51 -14.60
C ALA A 87 -0.76 -8.50 -15.84
N GLU A 88 -1.15 -9.24 -16.87
CA GLU A 88 -0.35 -9.35 -18.10
C GLU A 88 -0.06 -7.99 -18.72
N ASP A 89 -1.00 -7.08 -18.68
CA ASP A 89 -0.83 -5.75 -19.28
C ASP A 89 0.06 -4.83 -18.42
N GLY A 90 0.43 -5.26 -17.22
CA GLY A 90 1.27 -4.48 -16.33
C GLY A 90 0.59 -3.25 -15.74
N ALA A 91 -0.72 -3.12 -15.92
CA ALA A 91 -1.47 -1.92 -15.50
C ALA A 91 -2.29 -2.12 -14.23
N SER A 92 -2.32 -3.32 -13.71
CA SER A 92 -3.02 -3.62 -12.46
C SER A 92 -2.31 -4.75 -11.73
N ALA A 93 -2.55 -4.85 -10.43
CA ALA A 93 -1.99 -5.92 -9.61
C ALA A 93 -2.89 -6.17 -8.41
N VAL A 94 -2.80 -7.36 -7.87
CA VAL A 94 -3.41 -7.72 -6.60
C VAL A 94 -2.29 -8.03 -5.63
N VAL A 95 -2.29 -7.37 -4.48
CA VAL A 95 -1.29 -7.60 -3.44
C VAL A 95 -1.99 -8.24 -2.26
N ILE A 96 -1.54 -9.44 -1.91
CA ILE A 96 -2.12 -10.19 -0.80
C ILE A 96 -1.28 -9.93 0.43
N THR A 97 -1.95 -9.49 1.49
CA THR A 97 -1.29 -9.03 2.71
C THR A 97 -1.90 -9.73 3.91
N THR A 98 -1.06 -10.20 4.81
CA THR A 98 -1.51 -10.69 6.10
C THR A 98 -1.25 -9.62 7.15
N ILE A 99 -2.31 -9.24 7.86
CA ILE A 99 -2.23 -8.27 8.94
C ILE A 99 -2.44 -9.03 10.23
N SER A 100 -1.44 -8.99 11.10
CA SER A 100 -1.48 -9.66 12.40
C SER A 100 -1.73 -8.62 13.49
N TYR A 101 -2.58 -8.98 14.45
CA TYR A 101 -2.95 -8.09 15.54
C TYR A 101 -2.37 -8.57 16.86
N ALA A 102 -2.34 -7.67 17.84
CA ALA A 102 -1.78 -7.98 19.15
C ALA A 102 -2.50 -9.09 19.89
N ASP A 103 -3.79 -9.29 19.60
CA ASP A 103 -4.58 -10.38 20.22
C ASP A 103 -4.31 -11.75 19.61
N GLY A 104 -3.43 -11.84 18.62
CA GLY A 104 -3.08 -13.07 17.92
C GLY A 104 -3.93 -13.38 16.70
N SER A 105 -4.95 -12.58 16.43
CA SER A 105 -5.76 -12.75 15.23
C SER A 105 -5.05 -12.22 14.00
N GLU A 106 -5.49 -12.68 12.83
CA GLU A 106 -4.92 -12.27 11.53
C GLU A 106 -6.04 -12.06 10.52
N ASP A 107 -5.84 -11.10 9.64
CA ASP A 107 -6.67 -10.89 8.46
C ASP A 107 -5.83 -11.05 7.21
N ASN A 108 -6.40 -11.67 6.19
CA ASN A 108 -5.80 -11.72 4.85
C ASN A 108 -6.55 -10.74 3.97
N GLU A 109 -5.83 -9.73 3.51
CA GLU A 109 -6.42 -8.67 2.71
C GLU A 109 -5.93 -8.73 1.27
N TYR A 110 -6.84 -8.53 0.33
CA TYR A 110 -6.55 -8.46 -1.09
C TYR A 110 -6.64 -7.00 -1.50
N CYS A 111 -5.52 -6.42 -1.84
CA CYS A 111 -5.47 -5.02 -2.20
C CYS A 111 -5.32 -4.88 -3.72
N ASP A 112 -6.32 -4.29 -4.35
CA ASP A 112 -6.25 -4.01 -5.77
C ASP A 112 -5.51 -2.70 -6.00
N VAL A 113 -4.49 -2.72 -6.85
CA VAL A 113 -3.76 -1.52 -7.22
C VAL A 113 -3.75 -1.38 -8.72
N ILE A 114 -3.81 -0.14 -9.19
CA ILE A 114 -3.81 0.16 -10.61
C ILE A 114 -2.77 1.22 -10.93
N LEU A 115 -2.32 1.22 -12.17
CA LEU A 115 -1.40 2.21 -12.68
C LEU A 115 -2.20 3.36 -13.26
N LYS A 116 -2.04 4.55 -12.68
CA LYS A 116 -2.73 5.76 -13.09
C LYS A 116 -1.70 6.87 -13.25
N ASP A 117 -1.61 7.44 -14.45
CA ASP A 117 -0.63 8.50 -14.75
C ASP A 117 0.80 8.06 -14.37
N ASP A 118 1.15 6.83 -14.76
CA ASP A 118 2.46 6.22 -14.51
C ASP A 118 2.78 6.03 -13.02
N LYS A 119 1.75 6.01 -12.20
CA LYS A 119 1.90 5.85 -10.76
C LYS A 119 0.92 4.80 -10.24
N TRP A 120 1.41 3.88 -9.42
CA TRP A 120 0.54 2.91 -8.77
C TRP A 120 -0.27 3.56 -7.67
N VAL A 121 -1.56 3.27 -7.65
CA VAL A 121 -2.47 3.74 -6.60
C VAL A 121 -3.40 2.60 -6.17
N VAL A 122 -3.85 2.67 -4.93
CA VAL A 122 -4.80 1.69 -4.39
C VAL A 122 -6.17 1.99 -4.99
N ASP A 123 -6.77 0.99 -5.62
CA ASP A 123 -8.09 1.12 -6.21
C ASP A 123 -9.16 0.87 -5.15
N VAL A 124 -9.80 1.93 -4.72
CA VAL A 124 -10.82 1.88 -3.66
C VAL A 124 -12.17 2.30 -4.21
N ASN A 125 -13.18 1.49 -3.93
CA ASN A 125 -14.57 1.83 -4.28
C ASN A 125 -15.42 1.76 -3.01
N LEU A 126 -15.73 2.91 -2.46
CA LEU A 126 -16.51 3.01 -1.23
C LEU A 126 -17.98 2.59 -1.39
N TYR A 127 -18.44 2.53 -2.62
CA TYR A 127 -19.82 2.17 -2.92
C TYR A 127 -19.97 0.75 -3.42
N SER A 128 -18.89 0.01 -3.44
CA SER A 128 -18.88 -1.39 -3.84
C SER A 128 -19.52 -2.25 -2.75
N LYS A 129 -20.27 -3.24 -3.18
CA LYS A 129 -20.90 -4.19 -2.26
C LYS A 129 -19.99 -5.35 -1.95
#